data_ffc212e5bffbf63f652646bec0db9b1b
#
_entry.id   ffc212e5bffbf63f652646bec0db9b1b
#
_cell.length_a   1.000
_cell.length_b   1.000
_cell.length_c   1.000
_cell.angle_alpha   90.00
_cell.angle_beta   90.00
_cell.angle_gamma   90.00
#
_symmetry.space_group_name_H-M   'P 1'
#
loop_
_entity.id
_entity.type
_entity.pdbx_description
1 polymer ?
#
loop_
_entity_poly.entity_id
_entity_poly.type
_entity_poly.pdbx_seq_one_letter_code
_entity_poly.pdbx_strand_id
1 'polypeptide(L)'
;MNQELKGKRLLLLGSNVWRYVIRRFADEYGVTLIFAGKYPAPLDDIADEVYRVDSIDHEAMKRFILEHNIDGVYMGGSELIISHACQYLNELGLPCYCTHDQWETLQNKAKFKELCIKNGLPVVPRYVINPNDVEGSVPTNAYPVITKPTDGSGSNGFSVCHNAEELEKGYKIASENSFTGEVMCEKFVKNEGIVAFFSFSNGKMTFTLAEDKYPVRYEKQGSYVAGLFLCESRLTEEFRNLYEEKVAAMFREIGIKEGTIWIEIFHDGTQYYFNEVGYRYGGSFSFYTVDYFRSINQVYADIYYALTGESKLEGFTSLMPAKVNRGLNYCIYPVHLKPGKIARIDGVQEMLQWPNVVLVPQQKEEGDEVADSGSFGQVIALVHFTYSNNEECRQTIDKIHEVLKVTDTNGQEMVNRMLDLNKILK
;
A
#
# COMPACT_ATOMS: atom_id res chain seq x y z
N MET A 1 2.98 -20.28 22.44
CA MET A 1 2.76 -19.98 21.02
C MET A 1 3.05 -21.19 20.12
N ASN A 2 4.26 -21.75 20.07
CA ASN A 2 4.57 -22.82 19.10
C ASN A 2 3.70 -24.10 19.21
N GLN A 3 3.21 -24.45 20.40
CA GLN A 3 2.32 -25.61 20.57
C GLN A 3 0.86 -25.32 20.18
N GLU A 4 0.42 -24.09 20.31
CA GLU A 4 -0.95 -23.65 20.03
C GLU A 4 -1.25 -23.57 18.52
N LEU A 5 -0.28 -23.16 17.71
CA LEU A 5 -0.42 -23.00 16.25
C LEU A 5 -0.04 -24.27 15.47
N LYS A 6 0.68 -25.20 16.10
CA LYS A 6 1.22 -26.39 15.44
C LYS A 6 0.11 -27.24 14.81
N GLY A 7 0.23 -27.45 13.51
CA GLY A 7 -0.72 -28.26 12.73
C GLY A 7 -1.97 -27.51 12.27
N LYS A 8 -2.13 -26.22 12.65
CA LYS A 8 -3.22 -25.38 12.11
C LYS A 8 -3.04 -25.16 10.62
N ARG A 9 -4.15 -24.97 9.93
CA ARG A 9 -4.26 -24.82 8.48
C ARG A 9 -4.62 -23.40 8.12
N LEU A 10 -3.66 -22.67 7.53
CA LEU A 10 -3.83 -21.28 7.09
C LEU A 10 -4.09 -21.22 5.58
N LEU A 11 -5.25 -20.73 5.21
CA LEU A 11 -5.58 -20.46 3.82
C LEU A 11 -5.01 -19.09 3.39
N LEU A 12 -4.27 -19.07 2.30
CA LEU A 12 -3.73 -17.87 1.68
C LEU A 12 -4.58 -17.49 0.48
N LEU A 13 -4.91 -16.21 0.37
CA LEU A 13 -5.68 -15.65 -0.74
C LEU A 13 -4.86 -14.58 -1.50
N GLY A 14 -5.18 -14.41 -2.77
CA GLY A 14 -4.60 -13.38 -3.61
C GLY A 14 -3.17 -13.65 -4.06
N SER A 15 -2.46 -12.59 -4.43
CA SER A 15 -1.03 -12.60 -4.73
C SER A 15 -0.30 -11.75 -3.71
N ASN A 16 0.67 -12.32 -3.02
CA ASN A 16 1.43 -11.65 -1.97
C ASN A 16 2.90 -11.61 -2.31
N VAL A 17 3.44 -10.41 -2.44
CA VAL A 17 4.87 -10.19 -2.68
C VAL A 17 5.74 -10.43 -1.44
N TRP A 18 5.14 -10.46 -0.24
CA TRP A 18 5.81 -10.82 1.03
C TRP A 18 5.68 -12.31 1.41
N ARG A 19 5.47 -13.17 0.42
CA ARG A 19 5.29 -14.62 0.59
C ARG A 19 6.34 -15.30 1.47
N TYR A 20 7.60 -14.87 1.41
CA TYR A 20 8.66 -15.45 2.24
C TYR A 20 8.51 -15.15 3.74
N VAL A 21 7.89 -14.03 4.11
CA VAL A 21 7.56 -13.72 5.50
C VAL A 21 6.49 -14.68 6.02
N ILE A 22 5.50 -14.98 5.19
CA ILE A 22 4.42 -15.94 5.50
C ILE A 22 4.99 -17.36 5.64
N ARG A 23 5.85 -17.80 4.71
CA ARG A 23 6.50 -19.12 4.79
C ARG A 23 7.35 -19.24 6.05
N ARG A 24 8.15 -18.22 6.39
CA ARG A 24 8.94 -18.19 7.62
C ARG A 24 8.06 -18.32 8.88
N PHE A 25 6.91 -17.66 8.93
CA PHE A 25 5.95 -17.83 10.02
C PHE A 25 5.50 -19.30 10.12
N ALA A 26 5.11 -19.88 9.00
CA ALA A 26 4.61 -21.26 8.98
C ALA A 26 5.68 -22.25 9.43
N ASP A 27 6.92 -22.09 9.00
CA ASP A 27 8.06 -22.93 9.42
C ASP A 27 8.35 -22.78 10.92
N GLU A 28 8.30 -21.53 11.44
CA GLU A 28 8.59 -21.25 12.84
C GLU A 28 7.52 -21.81 13.79
N TYR A 29 6.23 -21.80 13.37
CA TYR A 29 5.11 -22.19 14.23
C TYR A 29 4.51 -23.55 13.88
N GLY A 30 4.96 -24.22 12.83
CA GLY A 30 4.44 -25.50 12.37
C GLY A 30 3.05 -25.43 11.78
N VAL A 31 2.75 -24.35 11.06
CA VAL A 31 1.48 -24.10 10.36
C VAL A 31 1.55 -24.66 8.94
N THR A 32 0.46 -25.30 8.49
CA THR A 32 0.31 -25.76 7.11
C THR A 32 -0.27 -24.63 6.25
N LEU A 33 0.42 -24.27 5.17
CA LEU A 33 -0.03 -23.25 4.23
C LEU A 33 -0.83 -23.88 3.09
N ILE A 34 -2.04 -23.38 2.88
CA ILE A 34 -2.91 -23.76 1.77
C ILE A 34 -3.12 -22.54 0.90
N PHE A 35 -2.90 -22.66 -0.41
CA PHE A 35 -3.25 -21.61 -1.35
C PHE A 35 -4.47 -22.00 -2.18
N ALA A 36 -5.47 -21.11 -2.23
CA ALA A 36 -6.60 -21.22 -3.13
C ALA A 36 -6.70 -19.98 -4.03
N GLY A 37 -6.59 -20.20 -5.32
CA GLY A 37 -6.66 -19.12 -6.31
C GLY A 37 -7.06 -19.65 -7.68
N LYS A 38 -7.80 -18.86 -8.46
CA LYS A 38 -8.28 -19.22 -9.79
C LYS A 38 -7.15 -19.52 -10.78
N TYR A 39 -6.06 -18.79 -10.65
CA TYR A 39 -4.89 -18.85 -11.53
C TYR A 39 -3.61 -19.13 -10.75
N PRO A 40 -2.55 -19.63 -11.43
CA PRO A 40 -1.21 -19.70 -10.82
C PRO A 40 -0.78 -18.34 -10.29
N ALA A 41 -0.14 -18.33 -9.12
CA ALA A 41 0.33 -17.13 -8.44
C ALA A 41 1.63 -17.43 -7.69
N PRO A 42 2.41 -16.41 -7.32
CA PRO A 42 3.64 -16.60 -6.54
C PRO A 42 3.46 -17.30 -5.19
N LEU A 43 2.22 -17.39 -4.69
CA LEU A 43 1.89 -18.17 -3.49
C LEU A 43 1.95 -19.69 -3.71
N ASP A 44 1.85 -20.16 -4.96
CA ASP A 44 2.03 -21.58 -5.29
C ASP A 44 3.40 -22.10 -4.80
N ASP A 45 4.44 -21.24 -4.88
CA ASP A 45 5.82 -21.62 -4.55
C ASP A 45 6.06 -21.87 -3.06
N ILE A 46 5.21 -21.33 -2.20
CA ILE A 46 5.39 -21.39 -0.73
C ILE A 46 4.31 -22.21 -0.02
N ALA A 47 3.23 -22.55 -0.70
CA ALA A 47 2.14 -23.32 -0.11
C ALA A 47 2.48 -24.81 -0.03
N ASP A 48 2.05 -25.45 1.06
CA ASP A 48 2.16 -26.92 1.22
C ASP A 48 1.09 -27.65 0.38
N GLU A 49 -0.06 -27.00 0.17
CA GLU A 49 -1.16 -27.49 -0.67
C GLU A 49 -1.67 -26.37 -1.57
N VAL A 50 -1.95 -26.69 -2.84
CA VAL A 50 -2.42 -25.71 -3.84
C VAL A 50 -3.72 -26.18 -4.48
N TYR A 51 -4.72 -25.30 -4.49
CA TYR A 51 -6.03 -25.56 -5.07
C TYR A 51 -6.45 -24.45 -6.05
N ARG A 52 -7.25 -24.83 -7.05
CA ARG A 52 -7.78 -23.87 -8.03
C ARG A 52 -9.24 -23.60 -7.75
N VAL A 53 -9.48 -22.55 -6.95
CA VAL A 53 -10.81 -22.06 -6.58
C VAL A 53 -10.86 -20.56 -6.80
N ASP A 54 -11.97 -20.04 -7.30
CA ASP A 54 -12.15 -18.61 -7.47
C ASP A 54 -12.41 -17.95 -6.12
N SER A 55 -11.46 -17.13 -5.64
CA SER A 55 -11.50 -16.48 -4.32
C SER A 55 -12.65 -15.49 -4.13
N ILE A 56 -13.32 -15.09 -5.22
CA ILE A 56 -14.50 -14.21 -5.18
C ILE A 56 -15.82 -14.97 -5.30
N ASP A 57 -15.80 -16.27 -5.48
CA ASP A 57 -16.99 -17.13 -5.43
C ASP A 57 -17.27 -17.53 -3.97
N HIS A 58 -18.21 -16.84 -3.34
CA HIS A 58 -18.53 -16.98 -1.91
C HIS A 58 -18.94 -18.43 -1.55
N GLU A 59 -19.81 -19.06 -2.36
CA GLU A 59 -20.31 -20.39 -2.06
C GLU A 59 -19.24 -21.46 -2.26
N ALA A 60 -18.41 -21.31 -3.28
CA ALA A 60 -17.26 -22.21 -3.49
C ALA A 60 -16.25 -22.08 -2.35
N MET A 61 -15.94 -20.83 -1.91
CA MET A 61 -14.98 -20.59 -0.84
C MET A 61 -15.49 -21.07 0.53
N LYS A 62 -16.75 -20.81 0.88
CA LYS A 62 -17.35 -21.34 2.13
C LYS A 62 -17.27 -22.86 2.18
N ARG A 63 -17.65 -23.52 1.10
CA ARG A 63 -17.58 -24.98 0.99
C ARG A 63 -16.14 -25.49 1.11
N PHE A 64 -15.19 -24.86 0.38
CA PHE A 64 -13.78 -25.19 0.42
C PHE A 64 -13.20 -25.09 1.84
N ILE A 65 -13.48 -23.98 2.54
CA ILE A 65 -13.02 -23.75 3.92
C ILE A 65 -13.46 -24.85 4.86
N LEU A 66 -14.73 -25.25 4.76
CA LEU A 66 -15.30 -26.32 5.61
C LEU A 66 -14.74 -27.70 5.26
N GLU A 67 -14.68 -28.06 3.97
CA GLU A 67 -14.21 -29.37 3.50
C GLU A 67 -12.73 -29.61 3.79
N HIS A 68 -11.91 -28.53 3.75
CA HIS A 68 -10.47 -28.61 4.00
C HIS A 68 -10.06 -28.30 5.44
N ASN A 69 -11.03 -28.13 6.36
CA ASN A 69 -10.80 -27.85 7.78
C ASN A 69 -9.81 -26.67 7.97
N ILE A 70 -10.08 -25.54 7.32
CA ILE A 70 -9.26 -24.33 7.40
C ILE A 70 -9.49 -23.68 8.77
N ASP A 71 -8.40 -23.44 9.52
CA ASP A 71 -8.44 -22.78 10.84
C ASP A 71 -8.47 -21.26 10.75
N GLY A 72 -7.86 -20.69 9.71
CA GLY A 72 -7.81 -19.25 9.51
C GLY A 72 -7.50 -18.88 8.07
N VAL A 73 -7.80 -17.62 7.70
CA VAL A 73 -7.62 -17.12 6.33
C VAL A 73 -6.82 -15.82 6.36
N TYR A 74 -5.70 -15.81 5.64
CA TYR A 74 -4.91 -14.63 5.39
C TYR A 74 -5.32 -14.02 4.05
N MET A 75 -6.02 -12.88 4.10
CA MET A 75 -6.66 -12.27 2.91
C MET A 75 -5.67 -11.55 1.97
N GLY A 76 -4.42 -11.35 2.40
CA GLY A 76 -3.41 -10.68 1.62
C GLY A 76 -3.61 -9.18 1.46
N GLY A 77 -3.24 -8.62 0.30
CA GLY A 77 -3.27 -7.18 0.03
C GLY A 77 -4.12 -6.76 -1.18
N SER A 78 -4.88 -7.69 -1.77
CA SER A 78 -5.77 -7.38 -2.91
C SER A 78 -7.11 -6.84 -2.44
N GLU A 79 -7.43 -5.60 -2.82
CA GLU A 79 -8.69 -4.94 -2.43
C GLU A 79 -9.92 -5.73 -2.86
N LEU A 80 -9.92 -6.26 -4.09
CA LEU A 80 -11.00 -7.09 -4.60
C LEU A 80 -11.20 -8.34 -3.74
N ILE A 81 -10.13 -9.04 -3.42
CA ILE A 81 -10.22 -10.28 -2.65
C ILE A 81 -10.64 -10.01 -1.21
N ILE A 82 -10.10 -8.98 -0.56
CA ILE A 82 -10.49 -8.62 0.81
C ILE A 82 -11.98 -8.24 0.86
N SER A 83 -12.49 -7.47 -0.11
CA SER A 83 -13.91 -7.09 -0.20
C SER A 83 -14.86 -8.28 -0.23
N HIS A 84 -14.47 -9.36 -0.91
CA HIS A 84 -15.25 -10.60 -0.94
C HIS A 84 -14.98 -11.48 0.27
N ALA A 85 -13.71 -11.65 0.64
CA ALA A 85 -13.32 -12.56 1.71
C ALA A 85 -13.90 -12.16 3.07
N CYS A 86 -13.90 -10.87 3.41
CA CYS A 86 -14.48 -10.42 4.68
C CYS A 86 -15.97 -10.80 4.82
N GLN A 87 -16.73 -10.89 3.72
CA GLN A 87 -18.13 -11.28 3.76
C GLN A 87 -18.29 -12.75 4.16
N TYR A 88 -17.70 -13.68 3.38
CA TYR A 88 -17.88 -15.09 3.67
C TYR A 88 -17.16 -15.55 4.97
N LEU A 89 -16.08 -14.87 5.38
CA LEU A 89 -15.44 -15.13 6.67
C LEU A 89 -16.33 -14.71 7.84
N ASN A 90 -16.96 -13.55 7.77
CA ASN A 90 -17.92 -13.09 8.77
C ASN A 90 -19.17 -14.02 8.83
N GLU A 91 -19.67 -14.48 7.68
CA GLU A 91 -20.78 -15.45 7.62
C GLU A 91 -20.43 -16.80 8.27
N LEU A 92 -19.18 -17.27 8.12
CA LEU A 92 -18.68 -18.49 8.74
C LEU A 92 -18.29 -18.32 10.21
N GLY A 93 -18.24 -17.10 10.73
CA GLY A 93 -17.79 -16.80 12.09
C GLY A 93 -16.28 -17.02 12.30
N LEU A 94 -15.50 -17.00 11.23
CA LEU A 94 -14.03 -17.09 11.31
C LEU A 94 -13.41 -15.74 11.68
N PRO A 95 -12.23 -15.72 12.33
CA PRO A 95 -11.52 -14.49 12.62
C PRO A 95 -11.26 -13.69 11.33
N CYS A 96 -11.75 -12.45 11.32
CA CYS A 96 -11.58 -11.50 10.22
C CYS A 96 -11.39 -10.10 10.82
N TYR A 97 -10.35 -9.38 10.40
CA TYR A 97 -10.03 -8.09 10.98
C TYR A 97 -11.04 -6.99 10.59
N CYS A 98 -11.84 -7.19 9.53
CA CYS A 98 -12.83 -6.21 9.09
C CYS A 98 -14.19 -6.83 8.78
N THR A 99 -15.24 -6.01 8.87
CA THR A 99 -16.54 -6.28 8.25
C THR A 99 -16.59 -5.68 6.85
N HIS A 100 -17.55 -6.11 6.04
CA HIS A 100 -17.78 -5.54 4.70
C HIS A 100 -18.11 -4.04 4.77
N ASP A 101 -18.94 -3.62 5.72
CA ASP A 101 -19.32 -2.21 5.88
C ASP A 101 -18.12 -1.32 6.27
N GLN A 102 -17.24 -1.82 7.14
CA GLN A 102 -15.99 -1.13 7.49
C GLN A 102 -15.08 -1.01 6.27
N TRP A 103 -14.92 -2.10 5.51
CA TRP A 103 -14.13 -2.14 4.29
C TRP A 103 -14.67 -1.13 3.27
N GLU A 104 -15.96 -1.19 2.94
CA GLU A 104 -16.61 -0.28 2.01
C GLU A 104 -16.47 1.19 2.41
N THR A 105 -16.67 1.50 3.71
CA THR A 105 -16.57 2.86 4.23
C THR A 105 -15.17 3.44 4.03
N LEU A 106 -14.14 2.62 4.24
CA LEU A 106 -12.76 3.08 4.13
C LEU A 106 -12.24 3.08 2.67
N GLN A 107 -12.64 2.09 1.85
CA GLN A 107 -12.17 2.02 0.46
C GLN A 107 -12.83 3.03 -0.47
N ASN A 108 -14.08 3.40 -0.21
CA ASN A 108 -14.73 4.44 -0.99
C ASN A 108 -14.23 5.82 -0.56
N LYS A 109 -13.50 6.49 -1.47
CA LYS A 109 -12.87 7.80 -1.20
C LYS A 109 -13.87 8.87 -0.74
N ALA A 110 -15.12 8.85 -1.26
CA ALA A 110 -16.14 9.81 -0.85
C ALA A 110 -16.60 9.54 0.58
N LYS A 111 -16.94 8.28 0.91
CA LYS A 111 -17.34 7.87 2.27
C LYS A 111 -16.24 8.15 3.30
N PHE A 112 -14.99 7.82 2.96
CA PHE A 112 -13.85 8.10 3.84
C PHE A 112 -13.68 9.60 4.11
N LYS A 113 -13.79 10.46 3.08
CA LYS A 113 -13.68 11.91 3.25
C LYS A 113 -14.85 12.49 4.08
N GLU A 114 -16.06 11.98 3.91
CA GLU A 114 -17.19 12.35 4.75
C GLU A 114 -16.96 11.96 6.22
N LEU A 115 -16.42 10.77 6.45
CA LEU A 115 -16.04 10.31 7.78
C LEU A 115 -14.94 11.21 8.39
N CYS A 116 -13.94 11.61 7.60
CA CYS A 116 -12.92 12.57 8.03
C CYS A 116 -13.53 13.91 8.44
N ILE A 117 -14.38 14.49 7.60
CA ILE A 117 -15.03 15.78 7.88
C ILE A 117 -15.84 15.71 9.18
N LYS A 118 -16.64 14.66 9.36
CA LYS A 118 -17.43 14.42 10.56
C LYS A 118 -16.59 14.42 11.84
N ASN A 119 -15.35 13.90 11.75
CA ASN A 119 -14.42 13.82 12.86
C ASN A 119 -13.45 15.01 12.96
N GLY A 120 -13.70 16.11 12.21
CA GLY A 120 -12.87 17.31 12.23
C GLY A 120 -11.45 17.11 11.68
N LEU A 121 -11.30 16.18 10.74
CA LEU A 121 -10.08 15.94 9.98
C LEU A 121 -10.18 16.68 8.64
N PRO A 122 -9.19 17.51 8.27
CA PRO A 122 -9.24 18.28 7.04
C PRO A 122 -9.08 17.38 5.81
N VAL A 123 -9.87 17.66 4.78
CA VAL A 123 -9.78 16.98 3.48
C VAL A 123 -9.57 18.00 2.36
N VAL A 124 -9.10 17.54 1.21
CA VAL A 124 -9.00 18.39 0.03
C VAL A 124 -10.38 18.92 -0.34
N PRO A 125 -10.55 20.25 -0.56
CA PRO A 125 -11.82 20.82 -0.98
C PRO A 125 -12.36 20.18 -2.26
N ARG A 126 -13.65 19.80 -2.24
CA ARG A 126 -14.35 19.15 -3.36
C ARG A 126 -15.25 20.13 -4.08
N TYR A 127 -15.41 19.90 -5.38
CA TYR A 127 -16.36 20.58 -6.23
C TYR A 127 -17.40 19.58 -6.74
N VAL A 128 -18.68 19.95 -6.64
CA VAL A 128 -19.77 19.13 -7.17
C VAL A 128 -19.85 19.38 -8.67
N ILE A 129 -19.71 18.32 -9.46
CA ILE A 129 -19.81 18.40 -10.91
C ILE A 129 -21.27 18.15 -11.34
N ASN A 130 -21.81 19.06 -12.14
CA ASN A 130 -23.07 18.83 -12.84
C ASN A 130 -22.75 18.12 -14.16
N PRO A 131 -23.19 16.86 -14.37
CA PRO A 131 -22.93 16.13 -15.61
C PRO A 131 -23.48 16.80 -16.89
N ASN A 132 -24.47 17.68 -16.75
CA ASN A 132 -25.07 18.44 -17.88
C ASN A 132 -24.36 19.78 -18.13
N ASP A 133 -23.45 20.20 -17.24
CA ASP A 133 -22.67 21.44 -17.35
C ASP A 133 -21.34 21.27 -16.57
N VAL A 134 -20.49 20.42 -17.08
CA VAL A 134 -19.22 20.10 -16.44
C VAL A 134 -18.32 21.33 -16.38
N GLU A 135 -18.20 22.08 -17.48
CA GLU A 135 -17.36 23.28 -17.60
C GLU A 135 -17.77 24.38 -16.59
N GLY A 136 -19.06 24.57 -16.37
CA GLY A 136 -19.59 25.56 -15.42
C GLY A 136 -19.55 25.12 -13.95
N SER A 137 -19.20 23.87 -13.67
CA SER A 137 -19.27 23.30 -12.32
C SER A 137 -18.18 23.82 -11.37
N VAL A 138 -17.07 24.34 -11.89
CA VAL A 138 -15.91 24.77 -11.09
C VAL A 138 -15.63 26.25 -11.34
N PRO A 139 -15.54 27.09 -10.28
CA PRO A 139 -15.20 28.51 -10.43
C PRO A 139 -13.83 28.70 -11.10
N THR A 140 -13.70 29.68 -11.97
CA THR A 140 -12.47 29.95 -12.74
C THR A 140 -11.22 30.15 -11.84
N ASN A 141 -11.39 30.73 -10.66
CA ASN A 141 -10.32 30.98 -9.70
C ASN A 141 -9.96 29.73 -8.85
N ALA A 142 -10.66 28.61 -9.01
CA ALA A 142 -10.40 27.38 -8.27
C ALA A 142 -9.36 26.46 -8.95
N TYR A 143 -9.06 26.70 -10.23
CA TYR A 143 -8.08 25.91 -10.96
C TYR A 143 -6.64 26.15 -10.44
N PRO A 144 -5.74 25.11 -10.52
CA PRO A 144 -6.00 23.79 -11.05
C PRO A 144 -6.83 22.90 -10.11
N VAL A 145 -7.63 22.03 -10.72
CA VAL A 145 -8.37 20.97 -10.01
C VAL A 145 -7.98 19.59 -10.54
N ILE A 146 -8.35 18.54 -9.83
CA ILE A 146 -8.20 17.17 -10.30
C ILE A 146 -9.55 16.49 -10.48
N THR A 147 -9.64 15.59 -11.45
CA THR A 147 -10.73 14.63 -11.57
C THR A 147 -10.20 13.21 -11.40
N LYS A 148 -10.95 12.35 -10.73
CA LYS A 148 -10.62 10.94 -10.52
C LYS A 148 -11.88 10.12 -10.26
N PRO A 149 -11.87 8.79 -10.55
CA PRO A 149 -12.93 7.89 -10.11
C PRO A 149 -13.06 7.87 -8.59
N THR A 150 -14.27 7.68 -8.06
CA THR A 150 -14.47 7.48 -6.61
C THR A 150 -14.03 6.10 -6.14
N ASP A 151 -14.01 5.12 -7.04
CA ASP A 151 -13.80 3.68 -6.81
C ASP A 151 -12.55 3.12 -7.53
N GLY A 152 -11.72 3.99 -8.11
CA GLY A 152 -10.48 3.60 -8.80
C GLY A 152 -9.25 3.56 -7.87
N SER A 153 -8.23 2.79 -8.26
CA SER A 153 -6.92 2.69 -7.60
C SER A 153 -5.77 2.91 -8.59
N GLY A 154 -4.55 3.14 -8.07
CA GLY A 154 -3.33 3.22 -8.89
C GLY A 154 -3.27 4.41 -9.85
N SER A 155 -3.95 5.51 -9.57
CA SER A 155 -4.04 6.72 -10.41
C SER A 155 -4.71 6.51 -11.78
N ASN A 156 -5.43 5.41 -11.99
CA ASN A 156 -6.22 5.23 -13.20
C ASN A 156 -7.38 6.23 -13.24
N GLY A 157 -7.60 6.85 -14.41
CA GLY A 157 -8.66 7.85 -14.59
C GLY A 157 -8.39 9.20 -13.93
N PHE A 158 -7.17 9.45 -13.42
CA PHE A 158 -6.77 10.71 -12.82
C PHE A 158 -6.40 11.75 -13.90
N SER A 159 -6.86 13.00 -13.72
CA SER A 159 -6.46 14.13 -14.56
C SER A 159 -6.24 15.39 -13.73
N VAL A 160 -5.21 16.18 -14.07
CA VAL A 160 -5.04 17.56 -13.58
C VAL A 160 -5.64 18.49 -14.63
N CYS A 161 -6.59 19.33 -14.22
CA CYS A 161 -7.32 20.25 -15.10
C CYS A 161 -6.99 21.69 -14.74
N HIS A 162 -6.47 22.47 -15.68
CA HIS A 162 -6.07 23.86 -15.48
C HIS A 162 -7.15 24.88 -15.93
N ASN A 163 -8.18 24.39 -16.61
CA ASN A 163 -9.28 25.20 -17.12
C ASN A 163 -10.53 24.32 -17.34
N ALA A 164 -11.65 24.94 -17.74
CA ALA A 164 -12.92 24.28 -17.94
C ALA A 164 -12.89 23.20 -19.06
N GLU A 165 -12.20 23.46 -20.17
CA GLU A 165 -12.07 22.48 -21.26
C GLU A 165 -11.33 21.22 -20.82
N GLU A 166 -10.26 21.39 -20.04
CA GLU A 166 -9.52 20.27 -19.47
C GLU A 166 -10.34 19.53 -18.41
N LEU A 167 -11.21 20.24 -17.67
CA LEU A 167 -12.13 19.65 -16.71
C LEU A 167 -13.11 18.69 -17.40
N GLU A 168 -13.70 19.10 -18.52
CA GLU A 168 -14.63 18.25 -19.28
C GLU A 168 -13.95 16.96 -19.77
N LYS A 169 -12.73 17.10 -20.34
CA LYS A 169 -11.93 15.95 -20.77
C LYS A 169 -11.58 15.03 -19.59
N GLY A 170 -11.13 15.60 -18.49
CA GLY A 170 -10.78 14.87 -17.27
C GLY A 170 -11.96 14.17 -16.63
N TYR A 171 -13.12 14.80 -16.63
CA TYR A 171 -14.38 14.19 -16.16
C TYR A 171 -14.73 12.93 -16.96
N LYS A 172 -14.66 13.01 -18.28
CA LYS A 172 -14.92 11.87 -19.17
C LYS A 172 -13.96 10.73 -18.91
N ILE A 173 -12.65 11.01 -18.84
CA ILE A 173 -11.62 10.01 -18.52
C ILE A 173 -11.92 9.34 -17.17
N ALA A 174 -12.24 10.12 -16.14
CA ALA A 174 -12.53 9.59 -14.83
C ALA A 174 -13.79 8.72 -14.80
N SER A 175 -14.86 9.15 -15.49
CA SER A 175 -16.12 8.38 -15.60
C SER A 175 -15.94 7.05 -16.34
N GLU A 176 -15.16 7.03 -17.42
CA GLU A 176 -14.86 5.82 -18.19
C GLU A 176 -13.99 4.81 -17.41
N ASN A 177 -13.25 5.27 -16.40
CA ASN A 177 -12.40 4.44 -15.54
C ASN A 177 -13.02 4.15 -14.16
N SER A 178 -14.27 4.54 -13.92
CA SER A 178 -15.04 4.23 -12.72
C SER A 178 -15.98 3.04 -12.99
N PHE A 179 -16.08 2.12 -12.03
CA PHE A 179 -17.05 1.01 -12.09
C PHE A 179 -18.50 1.51 -11.93
N THR A 180 -18.69 2.58 -11.15
CA THR A 180 -19.99 3.19 -10.91
C THR A 180 -20.29 4.36 -11.86
N GLY A 181 -19.29 4.86 -12.59
CA GLY A 181 -19.36 6.09 -13.37
C GLY A 181 -19.24 7.37 -12.54
N GLU A 182 -19.06 7.26 -11.22
CA GLU A 182 -18.95 8.40 -10.33
C GLU A 182 -17.57 9.05 -10.37
N VAL A 183 -17.56 10.38 -10.50
CA VAL A 183 -16.34 11.19 -10.59
C VAL A 183 -16.22 12.12 -9.39
N MET A 184 -15.05 12.15 -8.80
CA MET A 184 -14.65 13.13 -7.79
C MET A 184 -13.85 14.26 -8.44
N CYS A 185 -14.24 15.51 -8.16
CA CYS A 185 -13.46 16.69 -8.52
C CYS A 185 -12.98 17.39 -7.26
N GLU A 186 -11.67 17.67 -7.17
CA GLU A 186 -11.03 18.26 -6.00
C GLU A 186 -10.04 19.36 -6.39
N LYS A 187 -9.79 20.30 -5.47
CA LYS A 187 -8.67 21.24 -5.60
C LYS A 187 -7.38 20.46 -5.81
N PHE A 188 -6.54 20.91 -6.74
CA PHE A 188 -5.18 20.35 -6.86
C PHE A 188 -4.36 20.72 -5.62
N VAL A 189 -3.85 19.71 -4.94
CA VAL A 189 -2.85 19.84 -3.88
C VAL A 189 -1.63 19.03 -4.33
N LYS A 190 -0.44 19.57 -4.15
CA LYS A 190 0.78 18.84 -4.47
C LYS A 190 0.81 17.53 -3.70
N ASN A 191 1.11 16.42 -4.40
CA ASN A 191 1.10 15.09 -3.83
C ASN A 191 2.36 14.82 -2.97
N GLU A 192 2.73 15.78 -2.12
CA GLU A 192 3.72 15.63 -1.06
C GLU A 192 2.99 15.53 0.29
N GLY A 193 3.59 14.86 1.26
CA GLY A 193 3.02 14.75 2.59
C GLY A 193 3.56 13.55 3.33
N ILE A 194 2.68 12.92 4.09
CA ILE A 194 3.02 11.76 4.89
C ILE A 194 2.11 10.57 4.57
N VAL A 195 2.61 9.37 4.86
CA VAL A 195 1.78 8.18 5.03
C VAL A 195 1.88 7.78 6.51
N ALA A 196 0.75 7.82 7.21
CA ALA A 196 0.66 7.46 8.62
C ALA A 196 0.13 6.04 8.76
N PHE A 197 0.75 5.24 9.64
CA PHE A 197 0.43 3.83 9.85
C PHE A 197 -0.08 3.58 11.27
N PHE A 198 -1.09 2.73 11.36
CA PHE A 198 -1.74 2.37 12.61
C PHE A 198 -1.93 0.85 12.67
N SER A 199 -1.72 0.28 13.85
CA SER A 199 -2.08 -1.10 14.16
C SER A 199 -3.19 -1.14 15.21
N PHE A 200 -4.11 -2.06 15.07
CA PHE A 200 -5.23 -2.25 15.98
C PHE A 200 -5.12 -3.60 16.67
N SER A 201 -5.41 -3.59 17.95
CA SER A 201 -5.47 -4.80 18.78
C SER A 201 -6.52 -4.61 19.86
N ASN A 202 -7.54 -5.46 19.90
CA ASN A 202 -8.68 -5.35 20.83
C ASN A 202 -9.34 -3.95 20.86
N GLY A 203 -9.46 -3.30 19.69
CA GLY A 203 -10.05 -1.96 19.56
C GLY A 203 -9.15 -0.82 20.03
N LYS A 204 -7.92 -1.10 20.45
CA LYS A 204 -6.93 -0.09 20.78
C LYS A 204 -6.10 0.25 19.54
N MET A 205 -6.16 1.50 19.11
CA MET A 205 -5.28 2.03 18.07
C MET A 205 -3.87 2.29 18.63
N THR A 206 -2.87 1.87 17.90
CA THR A 206 -1.47 2.23 18.13
C THR A 206 -0.96 2.94 16.88
N PHE A 207 -0.56 4.23 17.01
CA PHE A 207 0.20 4.90 15.97
C PHE A 207 1.59 4.23 15.88
N THR A 208 1.91 3.66 14.73
CA THR A 208 3.16 2.89 14.57
C THR A 208 4.25 3.68 13.88
N LEU A 209 3.92 4.46 12.85
CA LEU A 209 4.89 5.16 12.03
C LEU A 209 4.21 6.29 11.23
N ALA A 210 4.98 7.30 10.85
CA ALA A 210 4.69 8.14 9.69
C ALA A 210 5.93 8.23 8.79
N GLU A 211 5.73 8.19 7.49
CA GLU A 211 6.76 8.29 6.47
C GLU A 211 6.57 9.59 5.67
N ASP A 212 7.62 10.39 5.46
CA ASP A 212 7.58 11.46 4.47
C ASP A 212 7.50 10.83 3.08
N LYS A 213 6.52 11.24 2.27
CA LYS A 213 6.33 10.77 0.89
C LYS A 213 6.68 11.88 -0.09
N TYR A 214 7.61 11.59 -0.99
CA TYR A 214 8.01 12.48 -2.09
C TYR A 214 7.61 11.84 -3.43
N PRO A 215 6.74 12.50 -4.20
CA PRO A 215 6.27 11.95 -5.47
C PRO A 215 7.25 12.22 -6.62
N VAL A 216 7.17 11.37 -7.63
CA VAL A 216 7.65 11.65 -8.99
C VAL A 216 6.45 11.94 -9.90
N ARG A 217 6.64 12.75 -10.93
CA ARG A 217 5.61 13.07 -11.91
C ARG A 217 5.92 12.40 -13.24
N TYR A 218 4.92 11.69 -13.75
CA TYR A 218 4.93 11.19 -15.12
C TYR A 218 4.30 12.23 -16.03
N GLU A 219 5.14 12.93 -16.80
CA GLU A 219 4.72 14.12 -17.57
C GLU A 219 3.64 13.81 -18.60
N LYS A 220 3.73 12.66 -19.28
CA LYS A 220 2.79 12.27 -20.32
C LYS A 220 1.38 11.99 -19.78
N GLN A 221 1.30 11.34 -18.61
CA GLN A 221 0.04 10.99 -17.95
C GLN A 221 -0.42 12.08 -16.97
N GLY A 222 0.47 12.98 -16.59
CA GLY A 222 0.22 13.99 -15.56
C GLY A 222 0.07 13.45 -14.14
N SER A 223 0.30 12.14 -13.95
CA SER A 223 0.12 11.45 -12.69
C SER A 223 1.30 11.63 -11.73
N TYR A 224 1.01 11.52 -10.44
CA TYR A 224 2.00 11.54 -9.37
C TYR A 224 2.07 10.18 -8.68
N VAL A 225 3.28 9.63 -8.60
CA VAL A 225 3.54 8.31 -8.01
C VAL A 225 4.63 8.44 -6.94
N ALA A 226 4.60 7.62 -5.91
CA ALA A 226 5.64 7.65 -4.89
C ALA A 226 7.02 7.37 -5.48
N GLY A 227 7.98 8.27 -5.23
CA GLY A 227 9.36 8.18 -5.69
C GLY A 227 10.37 7.99 -4.56
N LEU A 228 10.00 8.39 -3.33
CA LEU A 228 10.85 8.23 -2.15
C LEU A 228 10.00 8.27 -0.88
N PHE A 229 10.33 7.42 0.08
CA PHE A 229 9.83 7.50 1.45
C PHE A 229 10.99 7.63 2.41
N LEU A 230 10.92 8.60 3.32
CA LEU A 230 11.89 8.79 4.41
C LEU A 230 11.21 8.55 5.76
N CYS A 231 11.78 7.68 6.56
CA CYS A 231 11.26 7.23 7.85
C CYS A 231 12.25 7.56 9.00
N GLU A 232 11.81 8.10 10.11
CA GLU A 232 10.47 8.58 10.43
C GLU A 232 10.23 9.96 9.83
N SER A 233 8.98 10.28 9.53
CA SER A 233 8.61 11.60 9.01
C SER A 233 9.01 12.71 9.99
N ARG A 234 9.55 13.79 9.43
CA ARG A 234 9.81 15.07 10.16
C ARG A 234 8.53 15.69 10.73
N LEU A 235 7.35 15.32 10.22
CA LEU A 235 6.05 15.83 10.64
C LEU A 235 5.37 14.94 11.70
N THR A 236 6.01 13.86 12.15
CA THR A 236 5.41 12.87 13.05
C THR A 236 4.86 13.49 14.33
N GLU A 237 5.65 14.30 15.03
CA GLU A 237 5.24 14.89 16.31
C GLU A 237 4.08 15.88 16.13
N GLU A 238 4.17 16.76 15.13
CA GLU A 238 3.13 17.73 14.81
C GLU A 238 1.82 17.02 14.43
N PHE A 239 1.89 16.03 13.53
CA PHE A 239 0.74 15.24 13.11
C PHE A 239 0.05 14.55 14.30
N ARG A 240 0.81 13.91 15.17
CA ARG A 240 0.28 13.23 16.35
C ARG A 240 -0.44 14.20 17.28
N ASN A 241 0.18 15.33 17.57
CA ASN A 241 -0.41 16.35 18.44
C ASN A 241 -1.72 16.92 17.89
N LEU A 242 -1.83 17.08 16.57
CA LEU A 242 -3.01 17.67 15.92
C LEU A 242 -4.13 16.67 15.70
N TYR A 243 -3.81 15.40 15.35
CA TYR A 243 -4.77 14.51 14.73
C TYR A 243 -4.87 13.10 15.31
N GLU A 244 -3.91 12.59 16.10
CA GLU A 244 -3.90 11.19 16.55
C GLU A 244 -5.19 10.82 17.27
N GLU A 245 -5.67 11.66 18.23
CA GLU A 245 -6.91 11.39 18.97
C GLU A 245 -8.16 11.47 18.08
N LYS A 246 -8.19 12.40 17.13
CA LYS A 246 -9.30 12.50 16.15
C LYS A 246 -9.37 11.28 15.24
N VAL A 247 -8.22 10.81 14.79
CA VAL A 247 -8.10 9.57 13.99
C VAL A 247 -8.54 8.36 14.82
N ALA A 248 -8.13 8.29 16.09
CA ALA A 248 -8.57 7.22 17.00
C ALA A 248 -10.08 7.27 17.24
N ALA A 249 -10.66 8.45 17.39
CA ALA A 249 -12.11 8.63 17.54
C ALA A 249 -12.86 8.19 16.27
N MET A 250 -12.36 8.58 15.10
CA MET A 250 -12.92 8.20 13.80
C MET A 250 -12.96 6.67 13.61
N PHE A 251 -11.89 5.98 13.87
CA PHE A 251 -11.84 4.53 13.73
C PHE A 251 -12.66 3.80 14.80
N ARG A 252 -12.73 4.35 16.01
CA ARG A 252 -13.59 3.83 17.08
C ARG A 252 -15.07 3.95 16.71
N GLU A 253 -15.48 5.05 16.08
CA GLU A 253 -16.85 5.28 15.62
C GLU A 253 -17.33 4.19 14.67
N ILE A 254 -16.48 3.76 13.73
CA ILE A 254 -16.82 2.70 12.77
C ILE A 254 -16.46 1.29 13.28
N GLY A 255 -16.03 1.18 14.54
CA GLY A 255 -15.81 -0.09 15.22
C GLY A 255 -14.59 -0.89 14.78
N ILE A 256 -13.52 -0.22 14.31
CA ILE A 256 -12.26 -0.90 13.98
C ILE A 256 -11.65 -1.51 15.25
N LYS A 257 -11.33 -2.80 15.21
CA LYS A 257 -10.76 -3.52 16.36
C LYS A 257 -9.40 -4.14 16.10
N GLU A 258 -9.16 -4.62 14.89
CA GLU A 258 -8.00 -5.44 14.52
C GLU A 258 -7.36 -4.96 13.22
N GLY A 259 -6.15 -5.44 12.93
CA GLY A 259 -5.47 -5.27 11.65
C GLY A 259 -4.64 -4.00 11.54
N THR A 260 -4.28 -3.68 10.32
CA THR A 260 -3.37 -2.58 9.99
C THR A 260 -4.04 -1.60 9.02
N ILE A 261 -3.90 -0.31 9.32
CA ILE A 261 -4.42 0.77 8.46
C ILE A 261 -3.28 1.73 8.15
N TRP A 262 -3.22 2.20 6.91
CA TRP A 262 -2.43 3.37 6.53
C TRP A 262 -3.34 4.47 5.99
N ILE A 263 -2.93 5.72 6.21
CA ILE A 263 -3.61 6.90 5.67
C ILE A 263 -2.59 7.73 4.90
N GLU A 264 -2.89 8.04 3.64
CA GLU A 264 -2.16 9.04 2.87
C GLU A 264 -2.70 10.43 3.17
N ILE A 265 -1.80 11.34 3.52
CA ILE A 265 -2.13 12.70 3.98
C ILE A 265 -1.22 13.66 3.24
N PHE A 266 -1.79 14.56 2.43
CA PHE A 266 -1.02 15.62 1.79
C PHE A 266 -0.71 16.73 2.78
N HIS A 267 0.42 17.40 2.58
CA HIS A 267 0.84 18.56 3.34
C HIS A 267 1.39 19.64 2.41
N ASP A 268 0.73 20.81 2.35
CA ASP A 268 1.09 21.89 1.44
C ASP A 268 2.14 22.87 2.00
N GLY A 269 2.73 22.53 3.14
CA GLY A 269 3.66 23.37 3.90
C GLY A 269 3.00 24.08 5.09
N THR A 270 1.68 24.12 5.14
CA THR A 270 0.89 24.78 6.19
C THR A 270 -0.26 23.94 6.73
N GLN A 271 -0.86 23.11 5.88
CA GLN A 271 -2.07 22.36 6.22
C GLN A 271 -1.99 20.93 5.74
N TYR A 272 -2.56 20.03 6.54
CA TYR A 272 -2.75 18.62 6.23
C TYR A 272 -4.08 18.40 5.52
N TYR A 273 -4.12 17.41 4.61
CA TYR A 273 -5.33 17.00 3.91
C TYR A 273 -5.40 15.48 3.85
N PHE A 274 -6.33 14.87 4.55
CA PHE A 274 -6.57 13.43 4.50
C PHE A 274 -7.08 13.07 3.11
N ASN A 275 -6.37 12.19 2.40
CA ASN A 275 -6.63 11.89 1.00
C ASN A 275 -7.30 10.53 0.80
N GLU A 276 -6.61 9.48 1.22
CA GLU A 276 -7.11 8.11 1.10
C GLU A 276 -6.59 7.23 2.24
N VAL A 277 -7.24 6.09 2.44
CA VAL A 277 -6.92 5.13 3.48
C VAL A 277 -6.89 3.72 2.90
N GLY A 278 -6.03 2.87 3.43
CA GLY A 278 -6.03 1.45 3.13
C GLY A 278 -6.11 0.63 4.41
N TYR A 279 -7.14 -0.20 4.53
CA TYR A 279 -7.31 -1.16 5.63
C TYR A 279 -6.57 -2.46 5.31
N ARG A 280 -5.32 -2.35 4.98
CA ARG A 280 -4.39 -3.40 4.56
C ARG A 280 -2.96 -2.85 4.54
N TYR A 281 -1.99 -3.71 4.22
CA TYR A 281 -0.63 -3.25 3.97
C TYR A 281 -0.53 -2.39 2.71
N GLY A 282 0.36 -1.40 2.75
CA GLY A 282 0.74 -0.61 1.59
C GLY A 282 1.69 -1.37 0.65
N GLY A 283 1.69 -0.98 -0.63
CA GLY A 283 2.60 -1.57 -1.62
C GLY A 283 4.08 -1.21 -1.41
N SER A 284 4.39 -0.30 -0.48
CA SER A 284 5.75 0.10 -0.09
C SER A 284 6.45 -0.87 0.87
N PHE A 285 5.77 -1.93 1.37
CA PHE A 285 6.27 -2.86 2.39
C PHE A 285 6.63 -2.18 3.72
N SER A 286 5.93 -1.12 4.09
CA SER A 286 6.20 -0.36 5.30
C SER A 286 6.00 -1.14 6.62
N PHE A 287 5.47 -2.35 6.58
CA PHE A 287 5.51 -3.26 7.74
C PHE A 287 6.95 -3.64 8.14
N TYR A 288 7.92 -3.54 7.24
CA TYR A 288 9.35 -3.62 7.60
C TYR A 288 9.82 -2.39 8.37
N THR A 289 9.40 -1.19 7.97
CA THR A 289 9.75 0.04 8.71
C THR A 289 9.07 0.08 10.08
N VAL A 290 7.82 -0.40 10.18
CA VAL A 290 7.13 -0.55 11.47
C VAL A 290 7.89 -1.51 12.40
N ASP A 291 8.32 -2.68 11.91
CA ASP A 291 9.15 -3.58 12.71
C ASP A 291 10.52 -2.98 13.07
N TYR A 292 11.13 -2.24 12.13
CA TYR A 292 12.40 -1.56 12.37
C TYR A 292 12.32 -0.57 13.56
N PHE A 293 11.32 0.30 13.57
CA PHE A 293 11.20 1.37 14.57
C PHE A 293 10.46 0.94 15.85
N ARG A 294 9.53 -0.01 15.76
CA ARG A 294 8.61 -0.36 16.87
C ARG A 294 8.74 -1.80 17.36
N SER A 295 9.49 -2.64 16.65
CA SER A 295 9.59 -4.08 16.94
C SER A 295 8.21 -4.79 16.88
N ILE A 296 7.32 -4.30 16.01
CA ILE A 296 5.99 -4.87 15.76
C ILE A 296 6.02 -5.57 14.41
N ASN A 297 5.95 -6.90 14.43
CA ASN A 297 5.79 -7.70 13.23
C ASN A 297 4.30 -7.82 12.89
N GLN A 298 3.79 -6.85 12.14
CA GLN A 298 2.37 -6.76 11.76
C GLN A 298 1.89 -8.01 11.02
N VAL A 299 2.70 -8.57 10.11
CA VAL A 299 2.33 -9.76 9.32
C VAL A 299 2.12 -10.97 10.24
N TYR A 300 3.00 -11.18 11.21
CA TYR A 300 2.86 -12.25 12.19
C TYR A 300 1.66 -12.04 13.11
N ALA A 301 1.40 -10.80 13.51
CA ALA A 301 0.24 -10.44 14.33
C ALA A 301 -1.08 -10.78 13.60
N ASP A 302 -1.20 -10.41 12.33
CA ASP A 302 -2.39 -10.66 11.53
C ASP A 302 -2.62 -12.16 11.26
N ILE A 303 -1.55 -12.92 10.97
CA ILE A 303 -1.65 -14.37 10.80
C ILE A 303 -2.05 -15.05 12.12
N TYR A 304 -1.47 -14.61 13.24
CA TYR A 304 -1.81 -15.13 14.56
C TYR A 304 -3.30 -14.89 14.86
N TYR A 305 -3.78 -13.64 14.63
CA TYR A 305 -5.20 -13.33 14.79
C TYR A 305 -6.09 -14.18 13.88
N ALA A 306 -5.74 -14.34 12.61
CA ALA A 306 -6.50 -15.15 11.67
C ALA A 306 -6.64 -16.61 12.13
N LEU A 307 -5.62 -17.16 12.78
CA LEU A 307 -5.60 -18.55 13.25
C LEU A 307 -6.22 -18.77 14.63
N THR A 308 -6.29 -17.75 15.47
CA THR A 308 -6.69 -17.91 16.89
C THR A 308 -7.90 -17.07 17.29
N GLY A 309 -8.16 -15.95 16.58
CA GLY A 309 -9.10 -14.92 17.00
C GLY A 309 -8.60 -14.06 18.16
N GLU A 310 -7.36 -14.27 18.62
CA GLU A 310 -6.75 -13.51 19.70
C GLU A 310 -5.84 -12.42 19.18
N SER A 311 -6.00 -11.22 19.73
CA SER A 311 -5.18 -10.05 19.37
C SER A 311 -3.82 -10.08 20.03
N LYS A 312 -2.76 -9.88 19.24
CA LYS A 312 -1.40 -9.78 19.73
C LYS A 312 -0.53 -8.96 18.77
N LEU A 313 0.16 -7.93 19.27
CA LEU A 313 1.10 -7.12 18.48
C LEU A 313 2.57 -7.41 18.81
N GLU A 314 2.87 -7.90 20.00
CA GLU A 314 4.24 -8.02 20.53
C GLU A 314 4.67 -9.48 20.71
N GLY A 315 5.97 -9.69 20.85
CA GLY A 315 6.56 -11.00 21.14
C GLY A 315 6.70 -11.91 19.92
N PHE A 316 6.61 -11.38 18.72
CA PHE A 316 6.93 -12.08 17.48
C PHE A 316 8.38 -11.85 17.06
N THR A 317 8.93 -12.79 16.29
CA THR A 317 10.26 -12.67 15.70
C THR A 317 10.32 -11.51 14.72
N SER A 318 11.34 -10.67 14.85
CA SER A 318 11.52 -9.51 13.96
C SER A 318 11.80 -9.93 12.52
N LEU A 319 11.35 -9.11 11.59
CA LEU A 319 11.64 -9.24 10.15
C LEU A 319 13.05 -8.75 9.79
N MET A 320 13.67 -7.96 10.68
CA MET A 320 14.98 -7.35 10.39
C MET A 320 16.10 -8.38 10.30
N PRO A 321 16.92 -8.32 9.24
CA PRO A 321 18.18 -9.08 9.17
C PRO A 321 19.11 -8.70 10.33
N ALA A 322 19.86 -9.67 10.86
CA ALA A 322 20.77 -9.44 11.99
C ALA A 322 21.86 -8.38 11.71
N LYS A 323 22.19 -8.14 10.43
CA LYS A 323 23.16 -7.13 9.99
C LYS A 323 22.66 -5.69 10.14
N VAL A 324 21.35 -5.48 10.33
CA VAL A 324 20.75 -4.14 10.29
C VAL A 324 20.93 -3.42 11.62
N ASN A 325 21.51 -2.21 11.56
CA ASN A 325 21.62 -1.30 12.69
C ASN A 325 20.31 -0.49 12.84
N ARG A 326 19.57 -0.72 13.93
CA ARG A 326 18.29 -0.04 14.22
C ARG A 326 18.43 1.41 14.74
N GLY A 327 19.60 1.96 14.86
CA GLY A 327 19.86 3.33 15.32
C GLY A 327 19.94 4.38 14.20
N LEU A 328 19.65 3.99 12.96
CA LEU A 328 19.78 4.82 11.78
C LEU A 328 18.42 5.26 11.21
N ASN A 329 18.43 6.26 10.34
CA ASN A 329 17.28 6.59 9.51
C ASN A 329 16.98 5.47 8.51
N TYR A 330 15.78 5.45 7.98
CA TYR A 330 15.34 4.42 7.03
C TYR A 330 14.75 5.03 5.77
N CYS A 331 15.11 4.49 4.62
CA CYS A 331 14.60 4.92 3.33
C CYS A 331 13.97 3.75 2.58
N ILE A 332 12.85 4.03 1.89
CA ILE A 332 12.30 3.15 0.86
C ILE A 332 12.42 3.88 -0.46
N TYR A 333 13.17 3.34 -1.38
CA TYR A 333 13.41 3.91 -2.70
C TYR A 333 12.79 3.06 -3.81
N PRO A 334 11.61 3.46 -4.35
CA PRO A 334 11.04 2.84 -5.55
C PRO A 334 11.89 3.18 -6.77
N VAL A 335 12.40 2.18 -7.47
CA VAL A 335 13.14 2.37 -8.72
C VAL A 335 12.17 2.27 -9.90
N HIS A 336 11.94 3.40 -10.57
CA HIS A 336 11.02 3.50 -11.68
C HIS A 336 11.67 3.10 -13.01
N LEU A 337 10.87 2.54 -13.93
CA LEU A 337 11.26 2.17 -15.28
C LEU A 337 10.59 3.03 -16.34
N LYS A 338 11.28 3.19 -17.46
CA LYS A 338 10.67 3.57 -18.74
C LYS A 338 9.85 2.40 -19.27
N PRO A 339 8.82 2.65 -20.10
CA PRO A 339 8.03 1.59 -20.72
C PRO A 339 8.88 0.75 -21.68
N GLY A 340 8.52 -0.55 -21.82
CA GLY A 340 9.17 -1.50 -22.70
C GLY A 340 9.18 -2.90 -22.12
N LYS A 341 9.67 -3.86 -22.92
CA LYS A 341 9.80 -5.26 -22.50
C LYS A 341 11.17 -5.50 -21.87
N ILE A 342 11.19 -5.98 -20.63
CA ILE A 342 12.41 -6.24 -19.87
C ILE A 342 13.12 -7.45 -20.50
N ALA A 343 14.37 -7.26 -20.94
CA ALA A 343 15.20 -8.36 -21.43
C ALA A 343 16.18 -8.87 -20.37
N ARG A 344 16.69 -7.96 -19.51
CA ARG A 344 17.70 -8.33 -18.51
C ARG A 344 17.63 -7.41 -17.29
N ILE A 345 17.84 -8.01 -16.11
CA ILE A 345 17.92 -7.34 -14.81
C ILE A 345 19.22 -7.76 -14.10
N ASP A 346 20.11 -6.81 -13.85
CA ASP A 346 21.35 -7.03 -13.12
C ASP A 346 21.41 -6.16 -11.85
N GLY A 347 22.20 -6.56 -10.85
CA GLY A 347 22.55 -5.76 -9.69
C GLY A 347 21.71 -6.01 -8.44
N VAL A 348 20.55 -6.65 -8.52
CA VAL A 348 19.67 -6.89 -7.34
C VAL A 348 20.41 -7.71 -6.27
N GLN A 349 21.08 -8.79 -6.66
CA GLN A 349 21.82 -9.66 -5.73
C GLN A 349 23.02 -8.95 -5.11
N GLU A 350 23.68 -8.05 -5.86
CA GLU A 350 24.77 -7.22 -5.34
C GLU A 350 24.26 -6.25 -4.26
N MET A 351 23.14 -5.55 -4.53
CA MET A 351 22.55 -4.62 -3.55
C MET A 351 22.18 -5.32 -2.24
N LEU A 352 21.67 -6.55 -2.29
CA LEU A 352 21.35 -7.35 -1.09
C LEU A 352 22.58 -7.66 -0.21
N GLN A 353 23.80 -7.58 -0.74
CA GLN A 353 25.04 -7.77 0.04
C GLN A 353 25.48 -6.48 0.75
N TRP A 354 24.96 -5.31 0.40
CA TRP A 354 25.37 -4.07 1.05
C TRP A 354 24.94 -4.07 2.53
N PRO A 355 25.80 -3.55 3.43
CA PRO A 355 25.55 -3.63 4.87
C PRO A 355 24.32 -2.81 5.31
N ASN A 356 24.02 -1.73 4.58
CA ASN A 356 22.88 -0.84 4.87
C ASN A 356 21.60 -1.23 4.13
N VAL A 357 21.60 -2.15 3.18
CA VAL A 357 20.39 -2.62 2.48
C VAL A 357 19.71 -3.69 3.32
N VAL A 358 18.44 -3.44 3.61
CA VAL A 358 17.57 -4.32 4.40
C VAL A 358 16.95 -5.40 3.53
N LEU A 359 16.28 -4.98 2.45
CA LEU A 359 15.64 -5.85 1.46
C LEU A 359 15.47 -5.11 0.12
N VAL A 360 15.25 -5.88 -0.94
CA VAL A 360 14.98 -5.37 -2.30
C VAL A 360 13.80 -6.17 -2.90
N PRO A 361 12.54 -5.89 -2.51
CA PRO A 361 11.38 -6.53 -3.10
C PRO A 361 11.29 -6.20 -4.60
N GLN A 362 11.58 -7.18 -5.43
CA GLN A 362 11.47 -7.07 -6.88
C GLN A 362 10.01 -7.24 -7.30
N GLN A 363 9.52 -6.33 -8.15
CA GLN A 363 8.12 -6.26 -8.61
C GLN A 363 7.95 -6.75 -10.05
N LYS A 364 9.05 -6.88 -10.78
CA LYS A 364 9.09 -7.28 -12.18
C LYS A 364 10.18 -8.30 -12.40
N GLU A 365 9.99 -9.13 -13.42
CA GLU A 365 10.95 -10.17 -13.83
C GLU A 365 11.37 -9.96 -15.29
N GLU A 366 12.44 -10.66 -15.70
CA GLU A 366 12.84 -10.70 -17.10
C GLU A 366 11.71 -11.30 -17.95
N GLY A 367 11.38 -10.64 -19.05
CA GLY A 367 10.25 -10.99 -19.90
C GLY A 367 8.98 -10.17 -19.68
N ASP A 368 8.87 -9.47 -18.53
CA ASP A 368 7.71 -8.62 -18.23
C ASP A 368 7.62 -7.42 -19.16
N GLU A 369 6.38 -7.07 -19.52
CA GLU A 369 6.05 -5.82 -20.23
C GLU A 369 5.77 -4.70 -19.23
N VAL A 370 6.50 -3.59 -19.36
CA VAL A 370 6.28 -2.36 -18.59
C VAL A 370 5.45 -1.40 -19.42
N ALA A 371 4.16 -1.29 -19.08
CA ALA A 371 3.25 -0.35 -19.74
C ALA A 371 3.59 1.10 -19.41
N ASP A 372 3.34 2.02 -20.36
CA ASP A 372 3.43 3.48 -20.17
C ASP A 372 2.19 4.01 -19.42
N SER A 373 2.04 3.55 -18.18
CA SER A 373 0.83 3.78 -17.37
C SER A 373 0.90 4.99 -16.45
N GLY A 374 2.11 5.53 -16.19
CA GLY A 374 2.31 6.56 -15.18
C GLY A 374 1.85 6.14 -13.79
N SER A 375 2.04 4.87 -13.44
CA SER A 375 1.59 4.28 -12.17
C SER A 375 2.71 3.52 -11.46
N PHE A 376 2.42 3.05 -10.25
CA PHE A 376 3.34 2.19 -9.50
C PHE A 376 3.66 0.85 -10.21
N GLY A 377 2.87 0.49 -11.23
CA GLY A 377 3.16 -0.63 -12.13
C GLY A 377 4.46 -0.48 -12.94
N GLN A 378 5.06 0.73 -12.97
CA GLN A 378 6.37 0.98 -13.59
C GLN A 378 7.54 0.85 -12.60
N VAL A 379 7.33 0.41 -11.36
CA VAL A 379 8.40 0.16 -10.39
C VAL A 379 8.97 -1.23 -10.58
N ILE A 380 10.30 -1.34 -10.73
CA ILE A 380 11.02 -2.62 -10.81
C ILE A 380 11.24 -3.22 -9.44
N ALA A 381 11.64 -2.40 -8.48
CA ALA A 381 11.97 -2.83 -7.13
C ALA A 381 11.82 -1.68 -6.14
N LEU A 382 11.65 -2.05 -4.87
CA LEU A 382 11.70 -1.15 -3.74
C LEU A 382 12.98 -1.42 -2.97
N VAL A 383 13.93 -0.50 -2.98
CA VAL A 383 15.17 -0.68 -2.21
C VAL A 383 14.98 -0.10 -0.82
N HIS A 384 14.91 -0.96 0.18
CA HIS A 384 14.86 -0.59 1.58
C HIS A 384 16.27 -0.55 2.16
N PHE A 385 16.68 0.61 2.68
CA PHE A 385 18.01 0.76 3.26
C PHE A 385 18.04 1.73 4.44
N THR A 386 19.06 1.60 5.29
CA THR A 386 19.31 2.52 6.41
C THR A 386 20.42 3.50 6.06
N TYR A 387 20.41 4.69 6.69
CA TYR A 387 21.38 5.74 6.47
C TYR A 387 21.55 6.63 7.72
N SER A 388 22.73 7.21 7.92
CA SER A 388 23.04 8.06 9.07
C SER A 388 22.72 9.55 8.83
N ASN A 389 22.85 10.02 7.57
CA ASN A 389 22.62 11.39 7.20
C ASN A 389 22.23 11.52 5.72
N ASN A 390 21.77 12.71 5.31
CA ASN A 390 21.26 12.96 3.97
C ASN A 390 22.28 12.69 2.86
N GLU A 391 23.56 12.93 3.11
CA GLU A 391 24.63 12.65 2.13
C GLU A 391 24.79 11.14 1.88
N GLU A 392 24.79 10.32 2.93
CA GLU A 392 24.81 8.86 2.79
C GLU A 392 23.56 8.32 2.08
N CYS A 393 22.38 8.90 2.37
CA CYS A 393 21.14 8.56 1.65
C CYS A 393 21.30 8.83 0.15
N ARG A 394 21.81 9.99 -0.23
CA ARG A 394 22.07 10.38 -1.62
C ARG A 394 23.04 9.44 -2.30
N GLN A 395 24.19 9.20 -1.66
CA GLN A 395 25.23 8.31 -2.19
C GLN A 395 24.71 6.88 -2.37
N THR A 396 23.86 6.40 -1.46
CA THR A 396 23.22 5.07 -1.59
C THR A 396 22.30 5.03 -2.80
N ILE A 397 21.46 6.07 -3.01
CA ILE A 397 20.58 6.14 -4.18
C ILE A 397 21.38 6.22 -5.48
N ASP A 398 22.44 7.04 -5.53
CA ASP A 398 23.31 7.13 -6.71
C ASP A 398 23.96 5.77 -7.01
N LYS A 399 24.45 5.08 -5.99
CA LYS A 399 25.02 3.73 -6.13
C LYS A 399 23.99 2.69 -6.60
N ILE A 400 22.71 2.79 -6.17
CA ILE A 400 21.64 1.95 -6.70
C ILE A 400 21.53 2.13 -8.22
N HIS A 401 21.57 3.35 -8.71
CA HIS A 401 21.51 3.64 -10.15
C HIS A 401 22.78 3.22 -10.93
N GLU A 402 23.91 3.13 -10.27
CA GLU A 402 25.15 2.61 -10.87
C GLU A 402 25.11 1.09 -11.03
N VAL A 403 24.54 0.38 -10.06
CA VAL A 403 24.58 -1.08 -9.94
C VAL A 403 23.34 -1.73 -10.56
N LEU A 404 22.14 -1.23 -10.30
CA LEU A 404 20.91 -1.79 -10.87
C LEU A 404 20.82 -1.41 -12.35
N LYS A 405 20.91 -2.41 -13.23
CA LYS A 405 20.76 -2.25 -14.66
C LYS A 405 19.57 -3.06 -15.14
N VAL A 406 18.67 -2.38 -15.85
CA VAL A 406 17.51 -3.00 -16.49
C VAL A 406 17.52 -2.59 -17.96
N THR A 407 17.63 -3.55 -18.85
CA THR A 407 17.66 -3.29 -20.29
C THR A 407 16.46 -3.88 -21.00
N ASP A 408 15.99 -3.18 -22.02
CA ASP A 408 14.94 -3.69 -22.91
C ASP A 408 15.51 -4.67 -23.98
N THR A 409 14.63 -5.20 -24.81
CA THR A 409 14.97 -6.12 -25.91
C THR A 409 15.87 -5.51 -27.00
N ASN A 410 16.03 -4.18 -27.00
CA ASN A 410 16.94 -3.45 -27.90
C ASN A 410 18.27 -3.09 -27.21
N GLY A 411 18.46 -3.50 -25.94
CA GLY A 411 19.63 -3.19 -25.12
C GLY A 411 19.64 -1.76 -24.57
N GLN A 412 18.49 -1.05 -24.56
CA GLN A 412 18.38 0.28 -24.03
C GLN A 412 18.12 0.25 -22.52
N GLU A 413 18.72 1.19 -21.77
CA GLU A 413 18.55 1.35 -20.33
C GLU A 413 17.11 1.82 -20.01
N MET A 414 16.43 1.03 -19.19
CA MET A 414 15.05 1.28 -18.77
C MET A 414 14.94 2.03 -17.43
N VAL A 415 15.98 2.02 -16.57
CA VAL A 415 15.92 2.71 -15.27
C VAL A 415 15.73 4.21 -15.48
N ASN A 416 14.72 4.79 -14.79
CA ASN A 416 14.32 6.18 -14.94
C ASN A 416 14.62 6.97 -13.67
N ARG A 417 15.60 7.88 -13.73
CA ARG A 417 15.93 8.79 -12.64
C ARG A 417 14.98 9.99 -12.66
N MET A 418 14.02 10.06 -11.77
CA MET A 418 12.96 11.07 -11.77
C MET A 418 13.05 12.08 -10.62
N LEU A 419 13.80 11.77 -9.54
CA LEU A 419 13.89 12.63 -8.37
C LEU A 419 15.06 13.60 -8.44
N ASP A 420 14.80 14.84 -8.03
CA ASP A 420 15.84 15.83 -7.71
C ASP A 420 16.18 15.74 -6.20
N LEU A 421 17.13 14.87 -5.87
CA LEU A 421 17.54 14.63 -4.49
C LEU A 421 18.12 15.87 -3.80
N ASN A 422 18.64 16.86 -4.56
CA ASN A 422 19.16 18.11 -3.99
C ASN A 422 18.05 18.98 -3.39
N LYS A 423 16.81 18.83 -3.87
CA LYS A 423 15.66 19.52 -3.29
C LYS A 423 15.09 18.82 -2.05
N ILE A 424 15.22 17.51 -1.98
CA ILE A 424 14.64 16.68 -0.93
C ILE A 424 15.60 16.51 0.25
N LEU A 425 16.84 16.13 -0.02
CA LEU A 425 17.89 15.84 0.97
C LEU A 425 18.80 17.07 1.14
N LYS A 426 18.24 18.14 1.72
CA LYS A 426 18.98 19.37 2.03
C LYS A 426 19.79 19.25 3.31
#